data_90a65d7474dbb38e316328889b982c34
#
_entry.id   90a65d7474dbb38e316328889b982c34
#
_cell.length_a   1.000
_cell.length_b   1.000
_cell.length_c   1.000
_cell.angle_alpha   90.00
_cell.angle_beta   90.00
_cell.angle_gamma   90.00
#
_symmetry.space_group_name_H-M   'P 1'
#
loop_
_entity.id
_entity.type
_entity.pdbx_description
1 polymer ?
#
loop_
_entity_poly.entity_id
_entity_poly.type
_entity_poly.pdbx_seq_one_letter_code
_entity_poly.pdbx_strand_id
1 'polypeptide(L)'
;MNYDLSMNANQLVAFLQKPTSEFTKADIISFIQQKDIRMVNFMYPAGDGRLKTLNFVINNQAYLEAILTCGERVDGSSLFSFIEAGSSDLYVIPRFCTAFVDPFAEIPTLSMLCSFFNKDGEPLESAPEHTLYKASKTFTEVTGMEFQAMGELEYYVIAPDTGMFQATDQRGYHESGPYAKFNEFRTQCMSYIAQTGGQIKYGHSEVGNFTLDGYIYEQNEIEFLPVPVSQAADQLMIAKWVIRNLGYRYGYNVTFAPKITAGKAGSGLHVHMRIMKDGKNQMLKDGVLSETARKAIAGMMVLPPSITAFPNTNPTSYFRLVPHQEAPTNVCWGDRNRSVLVRVPLGWAAKTDMCTLANPLEAESHFDTSQKQTVEMRSPDGSADLYQLLAGLAVACRHGFEIENALDIAEKTYVNVNIHQKENEDKLKSLAQLPDSCEASADCLQQQRAIFEQYNVFSPAMIDGIIRRLRGYEDKTLRADLEGKPMEMLDLVHKYFHCG
;
A
#
# COMPACT_ATOMS: atom_id res chain seq x y z
N MET A 1 -14.78 -1.49 -22.39
CA MET A 1 -13.43 -1.18 -22.92
C MET A 1 -12.94 -2.42 -23.63
N ASN A 2 -12.59 -2.31 -24.92
CA ASN A 2 -11.82 -3.40 -25.56
C ASN A 2 -10.41 -3.35 -24.94
N TYR A 3 -10.21 -4.20 -23.96
CA TYR A 3 -8.90 -4.35 -23.34
C TYR A 3 -8.00 -5.09 -24.33
N ASP A 4 -6.98 -4.44 -24.84
CA ASP A 4 -5.97 -5.18 -25.62
C ASP A 4 -5.10 -5.99 -24.64
N LEU A 5 -5.56 -7.20 -24.36
CA LEU A 5 -4.90 -8.14 -23.45
C LEU A 5 -3.52 -8.57 -23.95
N SER A 6 -3.25 -8.38 -25.24
CA SER A 6 -1.95 -8.73 -25.83
C SER A 6 -0.82 -7.78 -25.40
N MET A 7 -1.16 -6.54 -25.00
CA MET A 7 -0.20 -5.57 -24.49
C MET A 7 0.07 -5.72 -22.98
N ASN A 8 -0.65 -6.62 -22.29
CA ASN A 8 -0.47 -6.82 -20.86
C ASN A 8 0.90 -7.46 -20.58
N ALA A 9 1.65 -6.91 -19.61
CA ALA A 9 2.98 -7.40 -19.25
C ALA A 9 2.94 -8.79 -18.57
N ASN A 10 1.82 -9.18 -17.95
CA ASN A 10 1.66 -10.51 -17.38
C ASN A 10 1.53 -11.55 -18.48
N GLN A 11 2.47 -12.51 -18.52
CA GLN A 11 2.54 -13.53 -19.56
C GLN A 11 1.30 -14.43 -19.61
N LEU A 12 0.62 -14.69 -18.47
CA LEU A 12 -0.61 -15.49 -18.45
C LEU A 12 -1.75 -14.72 -19.12
N VAL A 13 -1.91 -13.44 -18.84
CA VAL A 13 -2.93 -12.58 -19.44
C VAL A 13 -2.74 -12.54 -20.96
N ALA A 14 -1.51 -12.29 -21.41
CA ALA A 14 -1.17 -12.23 -22.83
C ALA A 14 -1.39 -13.57 -23.53
N PHE A 15 -1.11 -14.68 -22.86
CA PHE A 15 -1.27 -16.02 -23.42
C PHE A 15 -2.73 -16.49 -23.44
N LEU A 16 -3.44 -16.33 -22.32
CA LEU A 16 -4.83 -16.79 -22.15
C LEU A 16 -5.85 -15.86 -22.81
N GLN A 17 -5.47 -14.64 -23.15
CA GLN A 17 -6.35 -13.60 -23.72
C GLN A 17 -7.60 -13.35 -22.86
N LYS A 18 -7.42 -13.35 -21.53
CA LYS A 18 -8.46 -13.02 -20.55
C LYS A 18 -7.87 -12.33 -19.31
N PRO A 19 -8.68 -11.53 -18.59
CA PRO A 19 -8.22 -10.85 -17.37
C PRO A 19 -7.93 -11.87 -16.26
N THR A 20 -7.07 -11.50 -15.33
CA THR A 20 -6.66 -12.35 -14.21
C THR A 20 -7.84 -12.82 -13.34
N SER A 21 -8.89 -11.99 -13.19
CA SER A 21 -10.10 -12.32 -12.43
C SER A 21 -10.88 -13.54 -12.98
N GLU A 22 -10.61 -13.93 -14.22
CA GLU A 22 -11.27 -15.05 -14.88
C GLU A 22 -10.39 -16.32 -14.94
N PHE A 23 -9.20 -16.30 -14.33
CA PHE A 23 -8.32 -17.47 -14.34
C PHE A 23 -8.90 -18.62 -13.53
N THR A 24 -8.86 -19.80 -14.14
CA THR A 24 -9.31 -21.07 -13.56
C THR A 24 -8.13 -22.03 -13.36
N LYS A 25 -8.32 -23.07 -12.56
CA LYS A 25 -7.33 -24.14 -12.42
C LYS A 25 -6.92 -24.75 -13.78
N ALA A 26 -7.88 -24.93 -14.69
CA ALA A 26 -7.61 -25.43 -16.03
C ALA A 26 -6.69 -24.51 -16.84
N ASP A 27 -6.84 -23.19 -16.70
CA ASP A 27 -5.97 -22.21 -17.34
C ASP A 27 -4.54 -22.28 -16.82
N ILE A 28 -4.40 -22.40 -15.49
CA ILE A 28 -3.10 -22.55 -14.84
C ILE A 28 -2.38 -23.81 -15.34
N ILE A 29 -3.08 -24.96 -15.36
CA ILE A 29 -2.52 -26.21 -15.84
C ILE A 29 -2.14 -26.10 -17.33
N SER A 30 -3.00 -25.53 -18.17
CA SER A 30 -2.73 -25.33 -19.60
C SER A 30 -1.50 -24.46 -19.83
N PHE A 31 -1.37 -23.35 -19.08
CA PHE A 31 -0.20 -22.46 -19.16
C PHE A 31 1.09 -23.21 -18.76
N ILE A 32 1.06 -23.92 -17.64
CA ILE A 32 2.19 -24.72 -17.13
C ILE A 32 2.68 -25.69 -18.21
N GLN A 33 1.77 -26.46 -18.83
CA GLN A 33 2.10 -27.44 -19.84
C GLN A 33 2.69 -26.79 -21.10
N GLN A 34 2.12 -25.68 -21.56
CA GLN A 34 2.52 -25.06 -22.83
C GLN A 34 3.78 -24.19 -22.72
N LYS A 35 4.12 -23.75 -21.53
CA LYS A 35 5.28 -22.88 -21.26
C LYS A 35 6.44 -23.60 -20.56
N ASP A 36 6.40 -24.92 -20.50
CA ASP A 36 7.42 -25.76 -19.84
C ASP A 36 7.76 -25.28 -18.41
N ILE A 37 6.73 -24.87 -17.66
CA ILE A 37 6.88 -24.50 -16.24
C ILE A 37 7.18 -25.77 -15.46
N ARG A 38 8.21 -25.73 -14.62
CA ARG A 38 8.70 -26.91 -13.90
C ARG A 38 8.47 -26.85 -12.40
N MET A 39 8.24 -25.66 -11.87
CA MET A 39 7.99 -25.44 -10.46
C MET A 39 6.79 -24.53 -10.24
N VAL A 40 6.15 -24.69 -9.08
CA VAL A 40 5.08 -23.82 -8.62
C VAL A 40 5.47 -23.29 -7.25
N ASN A 41 5.28 -21.99 -7.03
CA ASN A 41 5.45 -21.35 -5.73
C ASN A 41 4.09 -20.95 -5.15
N PHE A 42 3.84 -21.31 -3.90
CA PHE A 42 2.78 -20.74 -3.10
C PHE A 42 3.37 -19.67 -2.21
N MET A 43 2.88 -18.44 -2.37
CA MET A 43 3.36 -17.28 -1.64
C MET A 43 2.25 -16.73 -0.73
N TYR A 44 2.59 -16.30 0.46
CA TYR A 44 1.61 -15.75 1.41
C TYR A 44 2.26 -14.75 2.37
N PRO A 45 1.52 -13.72 2.83
CA PRO A 45 2.02 -12.77 3.81
C PRO A 45 2.14 -13.41 5.18
N ALA A 46 3.13 -12.99 5.96
CA ALA A 46 3.26 -13.33 7.37
C ALA A 46 3.13 -12.08 8.24
N GLY A 47 3.07 -12.26 9.55
CA GLY A 47 2.91 -11.19 10.52
C GLY A 47 4.05 -10.17 10.57
N ASP A 48 5.20 -10.46 9.93
CA ASP A 48 6.32 -9.55 9.74
C ASP A 48 6.21 -8.67 8.49
N GLY A 49 5.08 -8.74 7.76
CA GLY A 49 4.82 -7.97 6.55
C GLY A 49 5.56 -8.45 5.30
N ARG A 50 6.20 -9.63 5.36
CA ARG A 50 6.96 -10.20 4.24
C ARG A 50 6.27 -11.41 3.62
N LEU A 51 6.45 -11.61 2.31
CA LEU A 51 6.02 -12.83 1.65
C LEU A 51 6.90 -14.01 2.03
N LYS A 52 6.25 -15.10 2.42
CA LYS A 52 6.86 -16.43 2.58
C LYS A 52 6.52 -17.28 1.37
N THR A 53 7.33 -18.32 1.11
CA THR A 53 7.20 -19.13 -0.11
C THR A 53 7.37 -20.60 0.20
N LEU A 54 6.47 -21.43 -0.36
CA LEU A 54 6.66 -22.85 -0.54
C LEU A 54 6.96 -23.15 -2.00
N ASN A 55 7.97 -23.98 -2.25
CA ASN A 55 8.42 -24.34 -3.58
C ASN A 55 8.01 -25.80 -3.88
N PHE A 56 7.29 -26.02 -4.98
CA PHE A 56 6.85 -27.34 -5.42
C PHE A 56 7.51 -27.69 -6.75
N VAL A 57 8.11 -28.88 -6.82
CA VAL A 57 8.52 -29.50 -8.10
C VAL A 57 7.31 -30.20 -8.69
N ILE A 58 7.03 -29.97 -9.97
CA ILE A 58 5.92 -30.62 -10.66
C ILE A 58 6.37 -32.05 -11.04
N ASN A 59 6.02 -33.03 -10.21
CA ASN A 59 6.39 -34.41 -10.41
C ASN A 59 5.58 -35.09 -11.53
N ASN A 60 4.29 -34.76 -11.62
CA ASN A 60 3.34 -35.24 -12.63
C ASN A 60 2.04 -34.42 -12.56
N GLN A 61 1.15 -34.66 -13.54
CA GLN A 61 -0.12 -33.92 -13.62
C GLN A 61 -1.02 -34.17 -12.40
N ALA A 62 -1.14 -35.39 -11.93
CA ALA A 62 -2.00 -35.71 -10.78
C ALA A 62 -1.54 -35.01 -9.51
N TYR A 63 -0.23 -34.91 -9.28
CA TYR A 63 0.33 -34.15 -8.17
C TYR A 63 0.09 -32.65 -8.33
N LEU A 64 0.28 -32.10 -9.53
CA LEU A 64 -0.03 -30.70 -9.80
C LEU A 64 -1.50 -30.37 -9.52
N GLU A 65 -2.43 -31.20 -10.03
CA GLU A 65 -3.86 -31.04 -9.77
C GLU A 65 -4.20 -31.11 -8.28
N ALA A 66 -3.53 -31.99 -7.54
CA ALA A 66 -3.72 -32.12 -6.10
C ALA A 66 -3.30 -30.86 -5.36
N ILE A 67 -2.10 -30.33 -5.56
CA ILE A 67 -1.62 -29.12 -4.87
C ILE A 67 -2.43 -27.89 -5.25
N LEU A 68 -2.85 -27.74 -6.51
CA LEU A 68 -3.70 -26.63 -6.95
C LEU A 68 -5.13 -26.73 -6.39
N THR A 69 -5.61 -27.91 -5.99
CA THR A 69 -6.95 -28.11 -5.46
C THR A 69 -6.99 -28.07 -3.93
N CYS A 70 -6.07 -28.75 -3.28
CA CYS A 70 -6.06 -28.95 -1.82
C CYS A 70 -5.11 -27.97 -1.11
N GLY A 71 -4.24 -27.28 -1.86
CA GLY A 71 -3.20 -26.46 -1.26
C GLY A 71 -2.16 -27.27 -0.49
N GLU A 72 -1.60 -26.65 0.52
CA GLU A 72 -0.63 -27.29 1.43
C GLU A 72 -0.88 -26.86 2.88
N ARG A 73 -0.39 -27.66 3.80
CA ARG A 73 -0.45 -27.38 5.24
C ARG A 73 0.79 -26.60 5.67
N VAL A 74 0.58 -25.60 6.54
CA VAL A 74 1.65 -24.77 7.12
C VAL A 74 1.44 -24.59 8.62
N ASP A 75 2.53 -24.32 9.34
CA ASP A 75 2.48 -23.97 10.76
C ASP A 75 2.16 -22.46 10.90
N GLY A 76 0.93 -22.16 11.25
CA GLY A 76 0.46 -20.78 11.47
C GLY A 76 1.11 -20.09 12.67
N SER A 77 1.56 -20.83 13.69
CA SER A 77 2.23 -20.23 14.86
C SER A 77 3.60 -19.63 14.50
N SER A 78 4.25 -20.19 13.48
CA SER A 78 5.48 -19.63 12.92
C SER A 78 5.25 -18.41 12.00
N LEU A 79 4.01 -18.19 11.56
CA LEU A 79 3.64 -17.10 10.67
C LEU A 79 3.00 -15.92 11.42
N PHE A 80 2.20 -16.19 12.42
CA PHE A 80 1.40 -15.19 13.13
C PHE A 80 1.50 -15.36 14.64
N SER A 81 1.91 -14.31 15.34
CA SER A 81 2.10 -14.29 16.80
C SER A 81 0.81 -14.45 17.61
N PHE A 82 -0.37 -14.35 16.97
CA PHE A 82 -1.68 -14.52 17.63
C PHE A 82 -2.22 -15.95 17.53
N ILE A 83 -1.54 -16.85 16.80
CA ILE A 83 -1.95 -18.26 16.67
C ILE A 83 -1.20 -19.10 17.71
N GLU A 84 -1.96 -19.85 18.51
CA GLU A 84 -1.40 -20.74 19.52
C GLU A 84 -0.84 -22.04 18.90
N ALA A 85 0.28 -22.53 19.42
CA ALA A 85 0.96 -23.73 18.92
C ALA A 85 0.07 -24.99 18.91
N GLY A 86 -0.91 -25.09 19.82
CA GLY A 86 -1.81 -26.25 19.93
C GLY A 86 -2.89 -26.31 18.82
N SER A 87 -3.09 -25.26 18.03
CA SER A 87 -4.06 -25.18 16.93
C SER A 87 -3.47 -24.50 15.69
N SER A 88 -2.18 -24.71 15.46
CA SER A 88 -1.40 -23.95 14.50
C SER A 88 -1.47 -24.45 13.05
N ASP A 89 -1.93 -25.67 12.82
CA ASP A 89 -2.04 -26.22 11.46
C ASP A 89 -3.08 -25.44 10.63
N LEU A 90 -2.60 -24.80 9.57
CA LEU A 90 -3.40 -24.06 8.59
C LEU A 90 -3.22 -24.64 7.20
N TYR A 91 -4.22 -24.43 6.33
CA TYR A 91 -4.06 -24.68 4.91
C TYR A 91 -3.79 -23.35 4.19
N VAL A 92 -2.94 -23.38 3.15
CA VAL A 92 -2.73 -22.32 2.18
C VAL A 92 -3.22 -22.77 0.82
N ILE A 93 -4.18 -22.05 0.26
CA ILE A 93 -4.83 -22.38 -1.02
C ILE A 93 -4.48 -21.30 -2.04
N PRO A 94 -3.91 -21.67 -3.22
CA PRO A 94 -3.51 -20.69 -4.22
C PRO A 94 -4.70 -19.96 -4.82
N ARG A 95 -4.56 -18.64 -4.99
CA ARG A 95 -5.51 -17.77 -5.70
C ARG A 95 -5.07 -17.61 -7.15
N PHE A 96 -5.74 -18.26 -8.08
CA PHE A 96 -5.34 -18.31 -9.49
C PHE A 96 -5.28 -16.92 -10.13
N CYS A 97 -6.13 -15.99 -9.73
CA CYS A 97 -6.13 -14.61 -10.20
C CYS A 97 -4.84 -13.82 -9.89
N THR A 98 -3.97 -14.35 -9.04
CA THR A 98 -2.68 -13.73 -8.67
C THR A 98 -1.49 -14.38 -9.39
N ALA A 99 -1.72 -15.30 -10.32
CA ALA A 99 -0.67 -16.07 -10.95
C ALA A 99 0.26 -15.22 -11.83
N PHE A 100 1.56 -15.43 -11.70
CA PHE A 100 2.58 -14.82 -12.54
C PHE A 100 3.80 -15.72 -12.71
N VAL A 101 4.54 -15.54 -13.80
CA VAL A 101 5.85 -16.18 -13.99
C VAL A 101 6.86 -15.46 -13.11
N ASP A 102 7.58 -16.19 -12.26
CA ASP A 102 8.56 -15.64 -11.35
C ASP A 102 9.76 -15.04 -12.12
N PRO A 103 9.97 -13.70 -12.09
CA PRO A 103 11.03 -13.06 -12.86
C PRO A 103 12.43 -13.29 -12.25
N PHE A 104 12.51 -13.88 -11.07
CA PHE A 104 13.75 -14.14 -10.36
C PHE A 104 14.17 -15.61 -10.39
N ALA A 105 13.30 -16.52 -10.80
CA ALA A 105 13.59 -17.93 -10.83
C ALA A 105 14.46 -18.31 -12.05
N GLU A 106 15.55 -19.06 -11.83
CA GLU A 106 16.36 -19.65 -12.91
C GLU A 106 15.62 -20.85 -13.55
N ILE A 107 14.90 -21.61 -12.75
CA ILE A 107 14.04 -22.69 -13.21
C ILE A 107 12.67 -22.09 -13.53
N PRO A 108 12.06 -22.34 -14.73
CA PRO A 108 10.75 -21.82 -15.06
C PRO A 108 9.72 -22.13 -13.97
N THR A 109 9.26 -21.09 -13.27
CA THR A 109 8.44 -21.19 -12.07
C THR A 109 7.20 -20.30 -12.20
N LEU A 110 6.04 -20.84 -11.82
CA LEU A 110 4.80 -20.09 -11.66
C LEU A 110 4.54 -19.82 -10.19
N SER A 111 4.37 -18.54 -9.82
CA SER A 111 4.08 -18.11 -8.47
C SER A 111 2.64 -17.64 -8.32
N MET A 112 2.02 -17.91 -7.19
CA MET A 112 0.65 -17.48 -6.84
C MET A 112 0.60 -17.10 -5.38
N LEU A 113 -0.15 -16.04 -5.05
CA LEU A 113 -0.52 -15.74 -3.68
C LEU A 113 -1.58 -16.72 -3.18
N CYS A 114 -1.54 -17.03 -1.88
CA CYS A 114 -2.49 -17.95 -1.25
C CYS A 114 -3.37 -17.25 -0.24
N SER A 115 -4.54 -17.84 0.02
CA SER A 115 -5.39 -17.54 1.18
C SER A 115 -5.25 -18.61 2.25
N PHE A 116 -5.45 -18.20 3.50
CA PHE A 116 -5.36 -19.11 4.66
C PHE A 116 -6.72 -19.68 5.04
N PHE A 117 -6.72 -20.97 5.37
CA PHE A 117 -7.88 -21.69 5.87
C PHE A 117 -7.53 -22.43 7.17
N ASN A 118 -8.52 -22.57 8.04
CA ASN A 118 -8.40 -23.32 9.29
C ASN A 118 -8.49 -24.85 9.04
N LYS A 119 -8.32 -25.65 10.11
CA LYS A 119 -8.40 -27.11 10.05
C LYS A 119 -9.74 -27.67 9.54
N ASP A 120 -10.81 -26.89 9.60
CA ASP A 120 -12.16 -27.29 9.19
C ASP A 120 -12.45 -26.87 7.73
N GLY A 121 -11.47 -26.24 7.05
CA GLY A 121 -11.60 -25.77 5.66
C GLY A 121 -12.36 -24.45 5.51
N GLU A 122 -12.52 -23.69 6.61
CA GLU A 122 -13.11 -22.37 6.58
C GLU A 122 -12.01 -21.30 6.44
N PRO A 123 -12.26 -20.15 5.78
CA PRO A 123 -11.30 -19.06 5.73
C PRO A 123 -10.84 -18.67 7.14
N LEU A 124 -9.54 -18.54 7.34
CA LEU A 124 -8.99 -18.13 8.64
C LEU A 124 -9.48 -16.72 8.98
N GLU A 125 -10.25 -16.60 10.05
CA GLU A 125 -10.94 -15.34 10.40
C GLU A 125 -9.99 -14.17 10.63
N SER A 126 -8.81 -14.44 11.15
CA SER A 126 -7.76 -13.47 11.43
C SER A 126 -6.70 -13.34 10.33
N ALA A 127 -6.90 -13.99 9.17
CA ALA A 127 -5.99 -13.80 8.04
C ALA A 127 -6.11 -12.38 7.47
N PRO A 128 -4.99 -11.70 7.18
CA PRO A 128 -5.02 -10.33 6.69
C PRO A 128 -5.81 -10.17 5.39
N GLU A 129 -5.62 -11.08 4.42
CA GLU A 129 -6.32 -11.04 3.14
C GLU A 129 -7.82 -11.31 3.28
N HIS A 130 -8.20 -12.19 4.22
CA HIS A 130 -9.61 -12.46 4.51
C HIS A 130 -10.28 -11.29 5.23
N THR A 131 -9.56 -10.60 6.12
CA THR A 131 -10.04 -9.36 6.75
C THR A 131 -10.31 -8.28 5.70
N LEU A 132 -9.41 -8.11 4.73
CA LEU A 132 -9.62 -7.17 3.62
C LEU A 132 -10.81 -7.56 2.74
N TYR A 133 -10.96 -8.85 2.44
CA TYR A 133 -12.13 -9.36 1.73
C TYR A 133 -13.44 -9.01 2.46
N LYS A 134 -13.51 -9.25 3.78
CA LYS A 134 -14.68 -8.90 4.60
C LYS A 134 -14.96 -7.40 4.60
N ALA A 135 -13.92 -6.56 4.71
CA ALA A 135 -14.03 -5.11 4.67
C ALA A 135 -14.60 -4.62 3.33
N SER A 136 -14.08 -5.14 2.21
CA SER A 136 -14.54 -4.81 0.86
C SER A 136 -16.00 -5.25 0.62
N LYS A 137 -16.32 -6.48 1.00
CA LYS A 137 -17.67 -7.05 0.90
C LYS A 137 -18.68 -6.21 1.69
N THR A 138 -18.37 -5.92 2.95
CA THR A 138 -19.25 -5.12 3.82
C THR A 138 -19.40 -3.69 3.30
N PHE A 139 -18.34 -3.10 2.76
CA PHE A 139 -18.44 -1.79 2.11
C PHE A 139 -19.48 -1.83 0.98
N THR A 140 -19.43 -2.87 0.13
CA THR A 140 -20.40 -3.03 -0.97
C THR A 140 -21.81 -3.28 -0.46
N GLU A 141 -21.98 -4.11 0.56
CA GLU A 141 -23.29 -4.40 1.16
C GLU A 141 -23.96 -3.17 1.77
N VAL A 142 -23.18 -2.31 2.45
CA VAL A 142 -23.69 -1.08 3.09
C VAL A 142 -23.97 0.03 2.06
N THR A 143 -23.09 0.19 1.07
CA THR A 143 -23.13 1.36 0.17
C THR A 143 -23.75 1.08 -1.20
N GLY A 144 -23.79 -0.18 -1.63
CA GLY A 144 -24.11 -0.58 -3.00
C GLY A 144 -23.03 -0.19 -4.03
N MET A 145 -21.80 0.06 -3.56
CA MET A 145 -20.68 0.55 -4.37
C MET A 145 -19.39 -0.27 -4.11
N GLU A 146 -18.45 -0.21 -5.04
CA GLU A 146 -17.16 -0.87 -4.94
C GLU A 146 -16.08 0.11 -4.42
N PHE A 147 -15.24 -0.37 -3.50
CA PHE A 147 -14.09 0.35 -2.99
C PHE A 147 -12.83 -0.04 -3.76
N GLN A 148 -12.16 0.94 -4.37
CA GLN A 148 -10.91 0.78 -5.08
C GLN A 148 -9.82 1.64 -4.46
N ALA A 149 -8.57 1.15 -4.53
CA ALA A 149 -7.41 1.83 -3.99
C ALA A 149 -6.17 1.67 -4.86
N MET A 150 -5.19 2.53 -4.65
CA MET A 150 -3.82 2.42 -5.14
C MET A 150 -2.85 2.99 -4.11
N GLY A 151 -1.57 2.61 -4.20
CA GLY A 151 -0.50 3.17 -3.38
C GLY A 151 0.49 3.98 -4.20
N GLU A 152 1.11 4.96 -3.54
CA GLU A 152 2.36 5.60 -3.92
C GLU A 152 3.43 5.00 -3.01
N LEU A 153 4.24 4.07 -3.54
CA LEU A 153 5.21 3.30 -2.74
C LEU A 153 6.58 3.95 -2.80
N GLU A 154 6.97 4.61 -1.72
CA GLU A 154 8.28 5.23 -1.57
C GLU A 154 9.27 4.26 -0.90
N TYR A 155 10.53 4.33 -1.33
CA TYR A 155 11.62 3.53 -0.79
C TYR A 155 12.98 4.18 -1.05
N TYR A 156 13.95 3.92 -0.18
CA TYR A 156 15.33 4.30 -0.40
C TYR A 156 16.13 3.17 -1.02
N VAL A 157 16.99 3.53 -1.98
CA VAL A 157 18.07 2.69 -2.52
C VAL A 157 19.39 3.23 -2.02
N ILE A 158 20.25 2.34 -1.53
CA ILE A 158 21.51 2.70 -0.88
C ILE A 158 22.64 1.91 -1.53
N ALA A 159 23.67 2.63 -1.96
CA ALA A 159 24.88 2.05 -2.56
C ALA A 159 26.10 2.92 -2.23
N PRO A 160 27.34 2.41 -2.41
CA PRO A 160 28.55 3.22 -2.25
C PRO A 160 28.51 4.47 -3.14
N ASP A 161 28.87 5.63 -2.59
CA ASP A 161 28.94 6.87 -3.36
C ASP A 161 30.20 6.87 -4.26
N THR A 162 30.00 7.12 -5.54
CA THR A 162 31.09 7.24 -6.53
C THR A 162 31.63 8.66 -6.64
N GLY A 163 30.99 9.65 -6.03
CA GLY A 163 31.33 11.06 -6.15
C GLY A 163 31.02 11.71 -7.52
N MET A 164 30.44 10.94 -8.47
CA MET A 164 30.14 11.43 -9.82
C MET A 164 28.75 12.06 -9.88
N PHE A 165 28.61 13.21 -10.56
CA PHE A 165 27.35 13.89 -10.78
C PHE A 165 26.50 14.01 -9.49
N GLN A 166 27.10 14.56 -8.46
CA GLN A 166 26.45 14.69 -7.15
C GLN A 166 25.17 15.53 -7.27
N ALA A 167 24.07 14.99 -6.79
CA ALA A 167 22.80 15.69 -6.69
C ALA A 167 22.80 16.63 -5.47
N THR A 168 22.00 17.69 -5.53
CA THR A 168 21.82 18.61 -4.40
C THR A 168 21.03 17.90 -3.31
N ASP A 169 21.50 17.99 -2.06
CA ASP A 169 20.83 17.38 -0.89
C ASP A 169 19.34 17.76 -0.80
N GLN A 170 18.49 16.77 -0.66
CA GLN A 170 17.02 16.91 -0.59
C GLN A 170 16.38 17.64 -1.79
N ARG A 171 16.95 17.43 -3.00
CA ARG A 171 16.47 18.01 -4.27
C ARG A 171 16.31 16.95 -5.36
N GLY A 172 16.03 15.70 -5.00
CA GLY A 172 15.93 14.57 -5.93
C GLY A 172 14.63 14.51 -6.73
N TYR A 173 13.62 15.32 -6.40
CA TYR A 173 12.28 15.21 -7.00
C TYR A 173 12.30 15.31 -8.53
N HIS A 174 11.90 14.23 -9.20
CA HIS A 174 11.89 14.06 -10.66
C HIS A 174 13.25 14.23 -11.36
N GLU A 175 14.36 14.12 -10.60
CA GLU A 175 15.68 14.11 -11.22
C GLU A 175 15.83 12.93 -12.18
N SER A 176 16.54 13.18 -13.28
CA SER A 176 16.89 12.17 -14.27
C SER A 176 18.37 11.81 -14.21
N GLY A 177 18.76 10.76 -14.91
CA GLY A 177 20.17 10.43 -15.06
C GLY A 177 20.95 11.55 -15.77
N PRO A 178 22.19 11.85 -15.38
CA PRO A 178 23.03 11.09 -14.43
C PRO A 178 22.91 11.52 -12.96
N TYR A 179 22.10 12.52 -12.63
CA TYR A 179 21.90 12.99 -11.25
C TYR A 179 21.07 12.03 -10.42
N ALA A 180 20.03 11.39 -10.96
CA ALA A 180 19.38 10.21 -10.37
C ALA A 180 20.21 8.96 -10.68
N LYS A 181 20.71 8.28 -9.65
CA LYS A 181 21.64 7.15 -9.79
C LYS A 181 20.93 5.82 -10.06
N PHE A 182 19.71 5.67 -9.56
CA PHE A 182 19.00 4.40 -9.57
C PHE A 182 17.82 4.36 -10.55
N ASN A 183 17.86 5.19 -11.61
CA ASN A 183 16.82 5.22 -12.63
C ASN A 183 16.65 3.86 -13.34
N GLU A 184 17.75 3.19 -13.71
CA GLU A 184 17.70 1.85 -14.33
C GLU A 184 17.11 0.82 -13.38
N PHE A 185 17.54 0.82 -12.12
CA PHE A 185 16.99 -0.05 -11.09
C PHE A 185 15.48 0.16 -10.92
N ARG A 186 15.02 1.41 -10.78
CA ARG A 186 13.59 1.74 -10.65
C ARG A 186 12.77 1.27 -11.85
N THR A 187 13.23 1.57 -13.06
CA THR A 187 12.50 1.17 -14.29
C THR A 187 12.46 -0.34 -14.46
N GLN A 188 13.48 -1.06 -14.05
CA GLN A 188 13.46 -2.52 -14.03
C GLN A 188 12.52 -3.07 -12.95
N CYS A 189 12.48 -2.46 -11.76
CA CYS A 189 11.45 -2.79 -10.76
C CYS A 189 10.05 -2.64 -11.34
N MET A 190 9.74 -1.51 -11.97
CA MET A 190 8.45 -1.27 -12.62
C MET A 190 8.10 -2.33 -13.65
N SER A 191 9.06 -2.69 -14.52
CA SER A 191 8.87 -3.74 -15.52
C SER A 191 8.54 -5.09 -14.87
N TYR A 192 9.26 -5.49 -13.83
CA TYR A 192 9.00 -6.76 -13.15
C TYR A 192 7.69 -6.74 -12.36
N ILE A 193 7.35 -5.63 -11.71
CA ILE A 193 6.04 -5.48 -11.05
C ILE A 193 4.90 -5.59 -12.07
N ALA A 194 5.04 -4.97 -13.25
CA ALA A 194 4.04 -5.11 -14.31
C ALA A 194 3.92 -6.57 -14.80
N GLN A 195 5.02 -7.29 -14.97
CA GLN A 195 5.04 -8.70 -15.34
C GLN A 195 4.36 -9.59 -14.28
N THR A 196 4.42 -9.22 -13.02
CA THR A 196 3.72 -9.93 -11.93
C THR A 196 2.26 -9.53 -11.76
N GLY A 197 1.72 -8.68 -12.64
CA GLY A 197 0.31 -8.28 -12.67
C GLY A 197 0.03 -6.92 -12.04
N GLY A 198 1.05 -6.21 -11.52
CA GLY A 198 0.89 -4.88 -10.95
C GLY A 198 0.51 -3.84 -12.01
N GLN A 199 -0.50 -3.04 -11.71
CA GLN A 199 -0.97 -1.96 -12.57
C GLN A 199 -0.20 -0.68 -12.27
N ILE A 200 0.91 -0.47 -12.98
CA ILE A 200 1.80 0.69 -12.77
C ILE A 200 1.25 1.92 -13.48
N LYS A 201 1.28 3.06 -12.79
CA LYS A 201 0.97 4.38 -13.34
C LYS A 201 2.24 5.04 -13.87
N TYR A 202 3.21 5.29 -13.00
CA TYR A 202 4.57 5.78 -13.31
C TYR A 202 5.51 5.58 -12.12
N GLY A 203 6.78 5.96 -12.27
CA GLY A 203 7.76 6.01 -11.18
C GLY A 203 8.78 7.11 -11.43
N HIS A 204 9.30 7.69 -10.35
CA HIS A 204 10.28 8.77 -10.37
C HIS A 204 11.22 8.73 -9.16
N SER A 205 12.30 9.51 -9.19
CA SER A 205 13.07 9.81 -8.00
C SER A 205 12.31 10.83 -7.14
N GLU A 206 12.32 10.63 -5.83
CA GLU A 206 11.65 11.47 -4.84
C GLU A 206 12.63 12.49 -4.22
N VAL A 207 12.09 13.39 -3.37
CA VAL A 207 12.85 14.50 -2.75
C VAL A 207 14.12 14.01 -2.04
N GLY A 208 14.05 12.85 -1.37
CA GLY A 208 15.09 12.35 -0.51
C GLY A 208 16.33 11.89 -1.26
N ASN A 209 17.40 12.70 -1.24
CA ASN A 209 18.73 12.26 -1.63
C ASN A 209 19.78 12.90 -0.71
N PHE A 210 20.75 12.13 -0.29
CA PHE A 210 21.86 12.57 0.55
C PHE A 210 22.98 11.53 0.58
N THR A 211 24.15 11.96 1.02
CA THR A 211 25.29 11.06 1.29
C THR A 211 25.52 10.98 2.79
N LEU A 212 25.72 9.77 3.29
CA LEU A 212 26.05 9.49 4.69
C LEU A 212 27.07 8.34 4.75
N ASP A 213 28.15 8.51 5.48
CA ASP A 213 29.19 7.49 5.72
C ASP A 213 29.74 6.82 4.43
N GLY A 214 29.86 7.59 3.35
CA GLY A 214 30.36 7.10 2.06
C GLY A 214 29.34 6.34 1.21
N TYR A 215 28.07 6.36 1.61
CA TYR A 215 26.95 5.81 0.84
C TYR A 215 26.03 6.91 0.36
N ILE A 216 25.52 6.73 -0.85
CA ILE A 216 24.41 7.53 -1.38
C ILE A 216 23.09 6.88 -0.98
N TYR A 217 22.18 7.72 -0.53
CA TYR A 217 20.78 7.40 -0.23
C TYR A 217 19.90 8.16 -1.21
N GLU A 218 19.18 7.46 -2.06
CA GLU A 218 18.27 8.07 -3.04
C GLU A 218 16.89 7.47 -2.89
N GLN A 219 15.90 8.35 -2.65
CA GLN A 219 14.50 7.98 -2.54
C GLN A 219 13.89 7.86 -3.92
N ASN A 220 13.13 6.80 -4.11
CA ASN A 220 12.38 6.50 -5.32
C ASN A 220 10.92 6.24 -4.97
N GLU A 221 10.03 6.50 -5.91
CA GLU A 221 8.60 6.25 -5.78
C GLU A 221 8.07 5.53 -7.01
N ILE A 222 7.17 4.58 -6.78
CA ILE A 222 6.38 3.90 -7.81
C ILE A 222 4.90 4.09 -7.48
N GLU A 223 4.16 4.76 -8.35
CA GLU A 223 2.72 4.93 -8.27
C GLU A 223 1.97 3.85 -9.07
N PHE A 224 0.87 3.38 -8.50
CA PHE A 224 -0.01 2.39 -9.09
C PHE A 224 -1.28 3.02 -9.67
N LEU A 225 -2.02 2.24 -10.45
CA LEU A 225 -3.37 2.60 -10.88
C LEU A 225 -4.40 2.06 -9.88
N PRO A 226 -5.53 2.76 -9.67
CA PRO A 226 -6.59 2.28 -8.80
C PRO A 226 -7.23 0.99 -9.33
N VAL A 227 -7.28 -0.02 -8.47
CA VAL A 227 -7.86 -1.34 -8.74
C VAL A 227 -8.76 -1.76 -7.56
N PRO A 228 -9.57 -2.83 -7.68
CA PRO A 228 -10.30 -3.40 -6.54
C PRO A 228 -9.34 -3.60 -5.35
N VAL A 229 -9.81 -3.28 -4.15
CA VAL A 229 -8.94 -3.10 -2.98
C VAL A 229 -8.11 -4.34 -2.61
N SER A 230 -8.63 -5.55 -2.83
CA SER A 230 -7.86 -6.79 -2.61
C SER A 230 -6.70 -6.91 -3.58
N GLN A 231 -6.90 -6.55 -4.86
CA GLN A 231 -5.84 -6.50 -5.85
C GLN A 231 -4.82 -5.40 -5.54
N ALA A 232 -5.26 -4.27 -4.95
CA ALA A 232 -4.36 -3.20 -4.52
C ALA A 232 -3.37 -3.69 -3.43
N ALA A 233 -3.84 -4.47 -2.45
CA ALA A 233 -2.98 -5.08 -1.45
C ALA A 233 -2.00 -6.08 -2.08
N ASP A 234 -2.49 -6.96 -2.93
CA ASP A 234 -1.69 -8.00 -3.60
C ASP A 234 -0.55 -7.38 -4.43
N GLN A 235 -0.85 -6.36 -5.26
CA GLN A 235 0.17 -5.72 -6.09
C GLN A 235 1.23 -4.96 -5.28
N LEU A 236 0.86 -4.31 -4.18
CA LEU A 236 1.81 -3.63 -3.30
C LEU A 236 2.70 -4.62 -2.55
N MET A 237 2.13 -5.74 -2.09
CA MET A 237 2.88 -6.80 -1.43
C MET A 237 3.92 -7.43 -2.37
N ILE A 238 3.51 -7.75 -3.60
CA ILE A 238 4.41 -8.28 -4.64
C ILE A 238 5.45 -7.22 -5.03
N ALA A 239 5.08 -5.95 -5.15
CA ALA A 239 6.01 -4.88 -5.49
C ALA A 239 7.16 -4.76 -4.47
N LYS A 240 6.86 -4.78 -3.17
CA LYS A 240 7.90 -4.78 -2.12
C LYS A 240 8.81 -6.00 -2.25
N TRP A 241 8.26 -7.17 -2.55
CA TRP A 241 9.04 -8.38 -2.80
C TRP A 241 9.94 -8.24 -4.04
N VAL A 242 9.41 -7.71 -5.16
CA VAL A 242 10.18 -7.46 -6.39
C VAL A 242 11.34 -6.49 -6.13
N ILE A 243 11.08 -5.35 -5.51
CA ILE A 243 12.07 -4.31 -5.24
C ILE A 243 13.21 -4.86 -4.37
N ARG A 244 12.89 -5.65 -3.33
CA ARG A 244 13.90 -6.29 -2.47
C ARG A 244 14.75 -7.32 -3.21
N ASN A 245 14.11 -8.20 -4.01
CA ASN A 245 14.83 -9.21 -4.77
C ASN A 245 15.75 -8.58 -5.82
N LEU A 246 15.28 -7.55 -6.51
CA LEU A 246 16.09 -6.84 -7.48
C LEU A 246 17.23 -6.08 -6.81
N GLY A 247 16.99 -5.43 -5.65
CA GLY A 247 18.00 -4.80 -4.82
C GLY A 247 19.12 -5.77 -4.46
N TYR A 248 18.76 -6.97 -4.00
CA TYR A 248 19.72 -8.03 -3.70
C TYR A 248 20.56 -8.42 -4.94
N ARG A 249 19.94 -8.56 -6.12
CA ARG A 249 20.65 -8.87 -7.37
C ARG A 249 21.63 -7.78 -7.81
N TYR A 250 21.27 -6.51 -7.60
CA TYR A 250 22.14 -5.37 -7.91
C TYR A 250 23.23 -5.12 -6.84
N GLY A 251 23.16 -5.80 -5.69
CA GLY A 251 24.02 -5.51 -4.55
C GLY A 251 23.68 -4.18 -3.87
N TYR A 252 22.45 -3.70 -4.06
CA TYR A 252 21.94 -2.50 -3.40
C TYR A 252 21.17 -2.86 -2.13
N ASN A 253 21.33 -2.06 -1.09
CA ASN A 253 20.47 -2.14 0.06
C ASN A 253 19.22 -1.29 -0.19
N VAL A 254 18.04 -1.89 0.03
CA VAL A 254 16.74 -1.24 -0.19
C VAL A 254 15.95 -1.25 1.09
N THR A 255 15.33 -0.12 1.42
CA THR A 255 14.51 -0.02 2.62
C THR A 255 13.21 0.74 2.39
N PHE A 256 12.14 0.25 3.04
CA PHE A 256 10.84 0.92 3.18
C PHE A 256 10.69 1.58 4.55
N ALA A 257 11.78 1.70 5.32
CA ALA A 257 11.74 2.32 6.64
C ALA A 257 11.18 3.75 6.55
N PRO A 258 10.24 4.12 7.42
CA PRO A 258 9.56 5.41 7.37
C PRO A 258 10.48 6.62 7.52
N LYS A 259 11.60 6.43 8.22
CA LYS A 259 12.62 7.46 8.45
C LYS A 259 14.00 6.82 8.44
N ILE A 260 14.96 7.48 7.78
CA ILE A 260 16.37 7.02 7.77
C ILE A 260 17.18 7.79 8.80
N THR A 261 17.09 9.12 8.80
CA THR A 261 17.80 9.96 9.77
C THR A 261 17.07 11.28 9.97
N ALA A 262 17.40 12.00 11.04
CA ALA A 262 16.84 13.31 11.32
C ALA A 262 17.14 14.34 10.22
N GLY A 263 16.19 15.21 9.91
CA GLY A 263 16.34 16.29 8.94
C GLY A 263 16.35 15.86 7.46
N LYS A 264 16.13 14.57 7.17
CA LYS A 264 16.00 14.05 5.79
C LYS A 264 14.58 13.55 5.54
N ALA A 265 14.16 13.53 4.26
CA ALA A 265 12.84 13.05 3.88
C ALA A 265 12.58 11.62 4.37
N GLY A 266 11.38 11.38 4.87
CA GLY A 266 10.89 10.05 5.21
C GLY A 266 10.18 9.39 4.05
N SER A 267 10.03 8.07 4.08
CA SER A 267 9.29 7.31 3.07
C SER A 267 7.85 7.07 3.50
N GLY A 268 6.91 7.50 2.66
CA GLY A 268 5.49 7.28 2.80
C GLY A 268 4.97 6.08 2.00
N LEU A 269 3.72 5.78 2.24
CA LEU A 269 2.87 4.96 1.39
C LEU A 269 1.52 5.67 1.31
N HIS A 270 1.44 6.70 0.46
CA HIS A 270 0.17 7.40 0.32
C HIS A 270 -0.84 6.50 -0.37
N VAL A 271 -2.03 6.43 0.19
CA VAL A 271 -3.10 5.58 -0.35
C VAL A 271 -4.17 6.43 -0.98
N HIS A 272 -4.33 6.31 -2.28
CA HIS A 272 -5.43 6.91 -3.02
C HIS A 272 -6.61 5.96 -3.09
N MET A 273 -7.79 6.49 -2.90
CA MET A 273 -9.05 5.74 -2.88
C MET A 273 -10.07 6.37 -3.82
N ARG A 274 -10.87 5.53 -4.45
CA ARG A 274 -12.05 5.94 -5.19
C ARG A 274 -13.19 4.96 -4.97
N ILE A 275 -14.41 5.45 -5.14
CA ILE A 275 -15.63 4.65 -4.99
C ILE A 275 -16.27 4.54 -6.36
N MET A 276 -16.58 3.30 -6.77
CA MET A 276 -17.12 2.99 -8.09
C MET A 276 -18.55 2.47 -7.97
N LYS A 277 -19.41 2.87 -8.90
CA LYS A 277 -20.73 2.29 -9.09
C LYS A 277 -21.01 2.06 -10.56
N ASP A 278 -21.37 0.85 -10.93
CA ASP A 278 -21.66 0.47 -12.32
C ASP A 278 -20.54 0.88 -13.31
N GLY A 279 -19.27 0.66 -12.89
CA GLY A 279 -18.10 1.01 -13.67
C GLY A 279 -17.76 2.51 -13.73
N LYS A 280 -18.47 3.36 -13.00
CA LYS A 280 -18.27 4.82 -12.99
C LYS A 280 -17.74 5.29 -11.65
N ASN A 281 -16.74 6.18 -11.70
CA ASN A 281 -16.17 6.83 -10.53
C ASN A 281 -17.19 7.81 -9.91
N GLN A 282 -17.46 7.64 -8.62
CA GLN A 282 -18.44 8.44 -7.87
C GLN A 282 -17.81 9.61 -7.10
N MET A 283 -16.50 9.85 -7.26
CA MET A 283 -15.82 10.90 -6.48
C MET A 283 -16.17 12.32 -6.92
N LEU A 284 -16.59 12.51 -8.17
CA LEU A 284 -17.08 13.80 -8.69
C LEU A 284 -18.55 13.70 -9.12
N LYS A 285 -19.24 14.81 -8.97
CA LYS A 285 -20.55 15.07 -9.56
C LYS A 285 -20.56 16.49 -10.12
N ASP A 286 -20.91 16.64 -11.40
CA ASP A 286 -20.93 17.94 -12.08
C ASP A 286 -19.61 18.75 -11.96
N GLY A 287 -18.46 18.04 -11.95
CA GLY A 287 -17.12 18.63 -11.86
C GLY A 287 -16.69 19.07 -10.44
N VAL A 288 -17.52 18.83 -9.43
CA VAL A 288 -17.21 19.11 -8.01
C VAL A 288 -17.14 17.83 -7.18
N LEU A 289 -16.47 17.89 -6.03
CA LEU A 289 -16.38 16.76 -5.10
C LEU A 289 -17.79 16.34 -4.65
N SER A 290 -18.11 15.07 -4.88
CA SER A 290 -19.46 14.53 -4.65
C SER A 290 -19.79 14.37 -3.16
N GLU A 291 -21.08 14.16 -2.86
CA GLU A 291 -21.52 13.75 -1.52
C GLU A 291 -20.90 12.40 -1.12
N THR A 292 -20.81 11.45 -2.06
CA THR A 292 -20.15 10.15 -1.85
C THR A 292 -18.69 10.32 -1.37
N ALA A 293 -17.93 11.17 -2.04
CA ALA A 293 -16.56 11.47 -1.63
C ALA A 293 -16.49 12.14 -0.26
N ARG A 294 -17.38 13.11 0.02
CA ARG A 294 -17.41 13.80 1.32
C ARG A 294 -17.82 12.89 2.48
N LYS A 295 -18.73 11.93 2.24
CA LYS A 295 -19.07 10.90 3.24
C LYS A 295 -17.85 10.00 3.53
N ALA A 296 -17.16 9.51 2.50
CA ALA A 296 -15.95 8.73 2.70
C ALA A 296 -14.87 9.51 3.47
N ILE A 297 -14.65 10.79 3.12
CA ILE A 297 -13.74 11.68 3.84
C ILE A 297 -14.18 11.84 5.31
N ALA A 298 -15.46 12.02 5.59
CA ALA A 298 -15.95 12.16 6.96
C ALA A 298 -15.60 10.95 7.84
N GLY A 299 -15.77 9.74 7.34
CA GLY A 299 -15.34 8.53 8.05
C GLY A 299 -13.83 8.51 8.31
N MET A 300 -13.05 8.93 7.31
CA MET A 300 -11.61 9.11 7.48
C MET A 300 -11.25 10.25 8.45
N MET A 301 -12.12 11.21 8.73
CA MET A 301 -11.90 12.26 9.73
C MET A 301 -12.28 11.84 11.15
N VAL A 302 -13.08 10.79 11.29
CA VAL A 302 -13.47 10.23 12.62
C VAL A 302 -12.42 9.25 13.15
N LEU A 303 -11.81 8.45 12.27
CA LEU A 303 -10.99 7.31 12.64
C LEU A 303 -9.46 7.45 12.46
N PRO A 304 -8.88 8.59 12.01
CA PRO A 304 -7.46 8.63 11.69
C PRO A 304 -6.52 8.22 12.83
N PRO A 305 -6.79 8.61 14.10
CA PRO A 305 -5.91 8.20 15.20
C PRO A 305 -5.85 6.68 15.39
N SER A 306 -6.96 5.96 15.15
CA SER A 306 -7.00 4.50 15.23
C SER A 306 -6.44 3.83 13.98
N ILE A 307 -6.61 4.46 12.80
CA ILE A 307 -6.07 3.95 11.53
C ILE A 307 -4.55 3.85 11.59
N THR A 308 -3.85 4.75 12.29
CA THR A 308 -2.38 4.70 12.41
C THR A 308 -1.84 3.36 12.93
N ALA A 309 -2.66 2.58 13.63
CA ALA A 309 -2.28 1.27 14.15
C ALA A 309 -1.99 0.23 13.04
N PHE A 310 -2.49 0.43 11.83
CA PHE A 310 -2.30 -0.49 10.70
C PHE A 310 -1.12 -0.12 9.81
N PRO A 311 -0.91 1.15 9.41
CA PRO A 311 0.21 1.55 8.56
C PRO A 311 1.47 1.97 9.30
N ASN A 312 1.36 2.47 10.53
CA ASN A 312 2.49 3.05 11.25
C ASN A 312 2.91 2.09 12.39
N THR A 313 3.52 0.96 11.99
CA THR A 313 3.58 -0.26 12.78
C THR A 313 4.81 -0.40 13.68
N ASN A 314 5.74 0.56 13.64
CA ASN A 314 6.94 0.56 14.48
C ASN A 314 7.33 2.00 14.89
N PRO A 315 8.19 2.19 15.90
CA PRO A 315 8.53 3.51 16.43
C PRO A 315 9.08 4.49 15.40
N THR A 316 9.76 4.01 14.33
CA THR A 316 10.33 4.90 13.31
C THR A 316 9.28 5.63 12.49
N SER A 317 8.05 5.13 12.42
CA SER A 317 6.89 5.80 11.81
C SER A 317 6.63 7.16 12.43
N TYR A 318 6.78 7.26 13.75
CA TYR A 318 6.49 8.48 14.51
C TYR A 318 7.62 9.51 14.50
N PHE A 319 8.77 9.17 13.91
CA PHE A 319 9.80 10.13 13.51
C PHE A 319 9.57 10.72 12.13
N ARG A 320 8.71 10.08 11.30
CA ARG A 320 8.20 10.65 10.05
C ARG A 320 6.97 11.53 10.31
N LEU A 321 6.04 11.06 11.16
CA LEU A 321 4.83 11.80 11.54
C LEU A 321 5.16 12.89 12.56
N VAL A 322 5.84 13.95 12.12
CA VAL A 322 6.25 15.09 12.96
C VAL A 322 5.77 16.41 12.35
N PRO A 323 5.43 17.42 13.20
CA PRO A 323 5.01 18.73 12.71
C PRO A 323 6.05 19.37 11.77
N HIS A 324 5.57 20.15 10.81
CA HIS A 324 6.39 20.92 9.85
C HIS A 324 7.31 20.10 8.94
N GLN A 325 7.03 18.81 8.76
CA GLN A 325 7.65 17.95 7.75
C GLN A 325 6.62 17.47 6.72
N GLU A 326 7.01 16.58 5.82
CA GLU A 326 6.20 16.16 4.67
C GLU A 326 4.95 15.36 5.06
N ALA A 327 4.99 14.66 6.20
CA ALA A 327 3.86 13.88 6.69
C ALA A 327 2.94 14.72 7.59
N PRO A 328 1.62 14.69 7.34
CA PRO A 328 0.66 15.44 8.14
C PRO A 328 0.45 14.81 9.52
N THR A 329 0.28 15.64 10.53
CA THR A 329 -0.01 15.21 11.92
C THR A 329 -1.40 15.63 12.41
N ASN A 330 -2.08 16.51 11.68
CA ASN A 330 -3.37 17.06 12.05
C ASN A 330 -4.50 16.43 11.28
N VAL A 331 -5.60 16.12 11.95
CA VAL A 331 -6.79 15.52 11.38
C VAL A 331 -7.60 16.58 10.63
N CYS A 332 -7.33 16.71 9.34
CA CYS A 332 -8.03 17.61 8.43
C CYS A 332 -7.91 17.14 6.98
N TRP A 333 -8.74 17.69 6.12
CA TRP A 333 -8.69 17.41 4.68
C TRP A 333 -8.78 18.70 3.86
N GLY A 334 -8.36 18.67 2.60
CA GLY A 334 -8.45 19.84 1.72
C GLY A 334 -8.12 19.53 0.26
N ASP A 335 -8.56 20.45 -0.60
CA ASP A 335 -8.32 20.40 -2.04
C ASP A 335 -6.92 20.89 -2.37
N ARG A 336 -6.13 20.10 -3.09
CA ARG A 336 -4.78 20.45 -3.60
C ARG A 336 -3.79 20.92 -2.52
N ASN A 337 -4.13 20.73 -1.27
CA ASN A 337 -3.36 21.16 -0.10
C ASN A 337 -2.46 20.01 0.38
N ARG A 338 -1.15 20.18 0.34
CA ARG A 338 -0.18 19.16 0.78
C ARG A 338 0.06 19.14 2.30
N SER A 339 -0.48 20.11 3.04
CA SER A 339 -0.33 20.18 4.50
C SER A 339 -1.39 19.40 5.28
N VAL A 340 -2.40 18.81 4.61
CA VAL A 340 -3.52 18.10 5.23
C VAL A 340 -3.34 16.59 5.23
N LEU A 341 -4.04 15.90 6.12
CA LEU A 341 -4.00 14.45 6.28
C LEU A 341 -4.67 13.72 5.11
N VAL A 342 -5.88 14.15 4.73
CA VAL A 342 -6.59 13.64 3.57
C VAL A 342 -6.63 14.72 2.49
N ARG A 343 -5.97 14.45 1.39
CA ARG A 343 -5.86 15.39 0.27
C ARG A 343 -6.78 14.96 -0.87
N VAL A 344 -7.45 15.94 -1.47
CA VAL A 344 -8.10 15.78 -2.77
C VAL A 344 -7.13 16.31 -3.82
N PRO A 345 -6.50 15.45 -4.63
CA PRO A 345 -5.58 15.88 -5.68
C PRO A 345 -6.26 16.78 -6.71
N LEU A 346 -5.47 17.52 -7.50
CA LEU A 346 -5.99 18.29 -8.62
C LEU A 346 -6.78 17.37 -9.57
N GLY A 347 -8.06 17.67 -9.75
CA GLY A 347 -8.90 17.00 -10.73
C GLY A 347 -8.48 17.35 -12.16
N TRP A 348 -8.73 16.45 -13.08
CA TRP A 348 -8.48 16.67 -14.52
C TRP A 348 -9.62 17.49 -15.14
N ALA A 349 -9.86 18.69 -14.59
CA ALA A 349 -10.97 19.57 -14.95
C ALA A 349 -10.57 20.70 -15.93
N ALA A 350 -9.51 20.50 -16.71
CA ALA A 350 -9.13 21.46 -17.75
C ALA A 350 -10.23 21.60 -18.80
N LYS A 351 -10.55 22.84 -19.15
CA LYS A 351 -11.59 23.15 -20.14
C LYS A 351 -11.07 23.17 -21.58
N THR A 352 -9.74 23.14 -21.74
CA THR A 352 -9.07 23.16 -23.04
C THR A 352 -8.43 21.82 -23.34
N ASP A 353 -8.37 21.46 -24.62
CA ASP A 353 -7.57 20.33 -25.06
C ASP A 353 -6.08 20.70 -24.99
N MET A 354 -5.43 20.28 -23.90
CA MET A 354 -4.01 20.54 -23.68
C MET A 354 -3.13 19.75 -24.67
N CYS A 355 -3.63 18.64 -25.21
CA CYS A 355 -2.88 17.84 -26.17
C CYS A 355 -2.68 18.61 -27.48
N THR A 356 -3.74 19.17 -28.03
CA THR A 356 -3.66 19.97 -29.26
C THR A 356 -2.88 21.26 -29.07
N LEU A 357 -2.93 21.88 -27.88
CA LEU A 357 -2.11 23.04 -27.55
C LEU A 357 -0.60 22.73 -27.54
N ALA A 358 -0.24 21.57 -27.02
CA ALA A 358 1.16 21.12 -26.98
C ALA A 358 1.64 20.52 -28.32
N ASN A 359 0.72 19.93 -29.10
CA ASN A 359 1.00 19.23 -30.35
C ASN A 359 0.11 19.79 -31.48
N PRO A 360 0.54 20.87 -32.17
CA PRO A 360 -0.30 21.58 -33.14
C PRO A 360 -0.77 20.79 -34.37
N LEU A 361 -0.23 19.58 -34.57
CA LEU A 361 -0.64 18.68 -35.67
C LEU A 361 -1.75 17.70 -35.27
N GLU A 362 -2.06 17.62 -33.95
CA GLU A 362 -3.12 16.72 -33.45
C GLU A 362 -4.51 17.34 -33.67
N ALA A 363 -5.47 16.47 -33.97
CA ALA A 363 -6.87 16.85 -33.96
C ALA A 363 -7.41 16.92 -32.52
N GLU A 364 -8.36 17.83 -32.29
CA GLU A 364 -9.02 17.94 -30.99
C GLU A 364 -9.64 16.58 -30.57
N SER A 365 -9.33 16.15 -29.35
CA SER A 365 -9.81 14.91 -28.78
C SER A 365 -10.42 15.14 -27.40
N HIS A 366 -11.53 14.46 -27.13
CA HIS A 366 -12.17 14.49 -25.82
C HIS A 366 -11.94 13.17 -25.10
N PHE A 367 -11.17 13.19 -24.03
CA PHE A 367 -10.96 12.07 -23.15
C PHE A 367 -11.73 12.29 -21.83
N ASP A 368 -12.57 11.33 -21.44
CA ASP A 368 -13.28 11.39 -20.15
C ASP A 368 -12.29 11.24 -18.98
N THR A 369 -11.97 12.35 -18.35
CA THR A 369 -11.05 12.42 -17.20
C THR A 369 -11.75 12.27 -15.86
N SER A 370 -13.08 12.21 -15.81
CA SER A 370 -13.87 12.07 -14.57
C SER A 370 -13.53 10.79 -13.80
N GLN A 371 -13.08 9.75 -14.51
CA GLN A 371 -12.67 8.47 -13.93
C GLN A 371 -11.36 8.54 -13.12
N LYS A 372 -10.60 9.64 -13.19
CA LYS A 372 -9.27 9.76 -12.58
C LYS A 372 -9.29 10.32 -11.15
N GLN A 373 -10.39 10.89 -10.67
CA GLN A 373 -10.45 11.54 -9.35
C GLN A 373 -10.33 10.50 -8.22
N THR A 374 -9.47 10.82 -7.26
CA THR A 374 -9.28 10.06 -6.01
C THR A 374 -9.29 10.99 -4.81
N VAL A 375 -9.28 10.43 -3.61
CA VAL A 375 -8.86 11.06 -2.35
C VAL A 375 -7.67 10.31 -1.79
N GLU A 376 -6.73 11.01 -1.15
CA GLU A 376 -5.43 10.50 -0.74
C GLU A 376 -5.28 10.58 0.78
N MET A 377 -5.03 9.44 1.44
CA MET A 377 -4.59 9.38 2.84
C MET A 377 -3.06 9.41 2.88
N ARG A 378 -2.47 10.36 3.64
CA ARG A 378 -1.04 10.68 3.57
C ARG A 378 -0.21 10.22 4.78
N SER A 379 -0.84 9.75 5.85
CA SER A 379 -0.13 9.24 7.04
C SER A 379 0.53 7.87 6.89
N PRO A 380 0.04 6.93 6.06
CA PRO A 380 0.63 5.61 5.93
C PRO A 380 2.09 5.64 5.50
N ASP A 381 2.85 4.61 5.87
CA ASP A 381 4.25 4.42 5.46
C ASP A 381 4.54 2.95 5.07
N GLY A 382 5.75 2.71 4.60
CA GLY A 382 6.15 1.41 4.08
C GLY A 382 6.26 0.29 5.11
N SER A 383 6.12 0.57 6.41
CA SER A 383 6.07 -0.47 7.47
C SER A 383 4.70 -1.13 7.59
N ALA A 384 3.71 -0.67 6.82
CA ALA A 384 2.32 -1.11 6.87
C ALA A 384 2.14 -2.62 6.69
N ASP A 385 1.23 -3.20 7.47
CA ASP A 385 0.51 -4.40 7.02
C ASP A 385 -0.50 -3.94 5.95
N LEU A 386 -0.20 -4.24 4.70
CA LEU A 386 -0.93 -3.71 3.55
C LEU A 386 -2.40 -4.11 3.53
N TYR A 387 -2.71 -5.35 3.90
CA TYR A 387 -4.09 -5.83 3.94
C TYR A 387 -4.88 -5.20 5.08
N GLN A 388 -4.28 -5.10 6.28
CA GLN A 388 -4.92 -4.45 7.43
C GLN A 388 -5.11 -2.94 7.20
N LEU A 389 -4.12 -2.27 6.59
CA LEU A 389 -4.24 -0.85 6.21
C LEU A 389 -5.44 -0.61 5.30
N LEU A 390 -5.51 -1.37 4.19
CA LEU A 390 -6.57 -1.18 3.21
C LEU A 390 -7.94 -1.61 3.76
N ALA A 391 -7.99 -2.63 4.62
CA ALA A 391 -9.20 -3.00 5.35
C ALA A 391 -9.64 -1.89 6.31
N GLY A 392 -8.72 -1.29 7.06
CA GLY A 392 -9.00 -0.17 7.96
C GLY A 392 -9.54 1.07 7.22
N LEU A 393 -8.98 1.38 6.05
CA LEU A 393 -9.46 2.48 5.21
C LEU A 393 -10.84 2.19 4.61
N ALA A 394 -11.12 0.95 4.18
CA ALA A 394 -12.44 0.56 3.71
C ALA A 394 -13.50 0.65 4.82
N VAL A 395 -13.15 0.23 6.05
CA VAL A 395 -14.00 0.39 7.25
C VAL A 395 -14.24 1.86 7.54
N ALA A 396 -13.21 2.70 7.49
CA ALA A 396 -13.36 4.13 7.74
C ALA A 396 -14.27 4.81 6.71
N CYS A 397 -14.04 4.53 5.42
CA CYS A 397 -14.91 5.06 4.36
C CYS A 397 -16.36 4.58 4.53
N ARG A 398 -16.60 3.29 4.81
CA ARG A 398 -17.93 2.73 5.09
C ARG A 398 -18.59 3.47 6.25
N HIS A 399 -17.87 3.65 7.36
CA HIS A 399 -18.41 4.34 8.55
C HIS A 399 -18.95 5.74 8.22
N GLY A 400 -18.32 6.46 7.29
CA GLY A 400 -18.81 7.75 6.81
C GLY A 400 -20.20 7.71 6.11
N PHE A 401 -20.64 6.54 5.64
CA PHE A 401 -22.00 6.36 5.10
C PHE A 401 -23.01 5.97 6.18
N GLU A 402 -22.56 5.55 7.35
CA GLU A 402 -23.39 5.07 8.46
C GLU A 402 -23.70 6.19 9.48
N ILE A 403 -22.84 7.20 9.59
CA ILE A 403 -23.03 8.32 10.52
C ILE A 403 -23.94 9.41 9.92
N GLU A 404 -24.92 9.86 10.70
CA GLU A 404 -25.92 10.83 10.24
C GLU A 404 -25.33 12.22 9.89
N ASN A 405 -24.31 12.67 10.64
CA ASN A 405 -23.69 13.99 10.49
C ASN A 405 -22.40 13.98 9.64
N ALA A 406 -22.24 13.02 8.73
CA ALA A 406 -21.04 12.88 7.92
C ALA A 406 -20.66 14.17 7.16
N LEU A 407 -21.62 14.84 6.53
CA LEU A 407 -21.35 16.05 5.76
C LEU A 407 -20.92 17.22 6.64
N ASP A 408 -21.46 17.33 7.85
CA ASP A 408 -21.05 18.36 8.84
C ASP A 408 -19.62 18.11 9.32
N ILE A 409 -19.23 16.84 9.53
CA ILE A 409 -17.85 16.46 9.86
C ILE A 409 -16.91 16.84 8.73
N ALA A 410 -17.27 16.50 7.50
CA ALA A 410 -16.47 16.84 6.33
C ALA A 410 -16.27 18.37 6.23
N GLU A 411 -17.33 19.17 6.44
CA GLU A 411 -17.23 20.63 6.38
C GLU A 411 -16.36 21.20 7.51
N LYS A 412 -16.55 20.76 8.75
CA LYS A 412 -15.79 21.24 9.91
C LYS A 412 -14.29 20.93 9.84
N THR A 413 -13.91 19.81 9.20
CA THR A 413 -12.51 19.38 9.08
C THR A 413 -11.85 19.83 7.77
N TYR A 414 -12.57 20.56 6.92
CA TYR A 414 -12.03 21.14 5.68
C TYR A 414 -11.06 22.28 5.95
N VAL A 415 -9.92 22.28 5.24
CA VAL A 415 -8.88 23.29 5.34
C VAL A 415 -8.40 23.71 3.96
N ASN A 416 -8.60 24.97 3.63
CA ASN A 416 -8.22 25.58 2.34
C ASN A 416 -6.93 26.43 2.39
N VAL A 417 -6.22 26.40 3.51
CA VAL A 417 -5.00 27.17 3.73
C VAL A 417 -3.85 26.25 4.16
N ASN A 418 -2.62 26.71 3.97
CA ASN A 418 -1.46 25.98 4.52
C ASN A 418 -1.42 26.16 6.05
N ILE A 419 -1.74 25.08 6.79
CA ILE A 419 -1.83 25.09 8.26
C ILE A 419 -0.47 25.31 8.95
N HIS A 420 0.64 25.21 8.25
CA HIS A 420 1.98 25.42 8.82
C HIS A 420 2.46 26.87 8.75
N GLN A 421 1.68 27.77 8.13
CA GLN A 421 1.97 29.20 8.14
C GLN A 421 1.54 29.82 9.47
N LYS A 422 2.37 30.73 10.02
CA LYS A 422 2.15 31.38 11.34
C LYS A 422 0.77 32.04 11.46
N GLU A 423 0.25 32.60 10.38
CA GLU A 423 -1.06 33.24 10.33
C GLU A 423 -2.24 32.29 10.54
N ASN A 424 -2.01 30.98 10.38
CA ASN A 424 -3.02 29.92 10.51
C ASN A 424 -2.88 29.11 11.82
N GLU A 425 -2.08 29.57 12.77
CA GLU A 425 -1.76 28.85 14.02
C GLU A 425 -3.01 28.57 14.88
N ASP A 426 -3.97 29.47 14.91
CA ASP A 426 -5.21 29.26 15.67
C ASP A 426 -6.08 28.15 15.06
N LYS A 427 -6.10 28.04 13.72
CA LYS A 427 -6.78 26.93 13.03
C LYS A 427 -6.06 25.60 13.31
N LEU A 428 -4.75 25.60 13.28
CA LEU A 428 -3.92 24.44 13.61
C LEU A 428 -4.22 23.90 15.01
N LYS A 429 -4.31 24.79 16.01
CA LYS A 429 -4.62 24.44 17.42
C LYS A 429 -6.01 23.85 17.62
N SER A 430 -6.96 24.16 16.73
CA SER A 430 -8.34 23.64 16.78
C SER A 430 -8.50 22.24 16.21
N LEU A 431 -7.51 21.72 15.49
CA LEU A 431 -7.57 20.41 14.85
C LEU A 431 -7.10 19.31 15.80
N ALA A 432 -7.77 18.15 15.76
CA ALA A 432 -7.30 16.96 16.43
C ALA A 432 -5.95 16.50 15.80
N GLN A 433 -5.14 15.81 16.59
CA GLN A 433 -3.84 15.32 16.15
C GLN A 433 -3.80 13.80 16.05
N LEU A 434 -2.93 13.29 15.19
CA LEU A 434 -2.59 11.87 15.16
C LEU A 434 -1.77 11.50 16.41
N PRO A 435 -1.79 10.22 16.82
CA PRO A 435 -0.87 9.70 17.83
C PRO A 435 0.58 9.98 17.45
N ASP A 436 1.43 10.09 18.45
CA ASP A 436 2.86 10.36 18.33
C ASP A 436 3.76 9.17 18.72
N SER A 437 3.15 8.02 18.97
CA SER A 437 3.81 6.77 19.34
C SER A 437 2.95 5.55 18.97
N CYS A 438 3.57 4.38 18.86
CA CYS A 438 2.89 3.11 18.69
C CYS A 438 1.91 2.84 19.82
N GLU A 439 2.32 3.11 21.05
CA GLU A 439 1.50 2.90 22.24
C GLU A 439 0.27 3.80 22.25
N ALA A 440 0.42 5.08 21.88
CA ALA A 440 -0.72 6.01 21.76
C ALA A 440 -1.68 5.59 20.62
N SER A 441 -1.14 5.09 19.51
CA SER A 441 -1.94 4.54 18.41
C SER A 441 -2.75 3.31 18.84
N ALA A 442 -2.15 2.42 19.63
CA ALA A 442 -2.84 1.28 20.22
C ALA A 442 -3.98 1.69 21.17
N ASP A 443 -3.79 2.75 21.95
CA ASP A 443 -4.82 3.28 22.85
C ASP A 443 -6.00 3.84 22.05
N CYS A 444 -5.74 4.53 20.93
CA CYS A 444 -6.79 5.02 20.02
C CYS A 444 -7.55 3.85 19.40
N LEU A 445 -6.85 2.83 18.90
CA LEU A 445 -7.49 1.63 18.33
C LEU A 445 -8.36 0.92 19.37
N GLN A 446 -7.88 0.78 20.62
CA GLN A 446 -8.65 0.19 21.72
C GLN A 446 -9.97 0.93 21.97
N GLN A 447 -9.96 2.27 21.90
CA GLN A 447 -11.15 3.09 22.13
C GLN A 447 -12.19 2.96 21.02
N GLN A 448 -11.77 2.77 19.78
CA GLN A 448 -12.65 2.73 18.61
C GLN A 448 -12.81 1.33 17.99
N ARG A 449 -12.30 0.28 18.65
CA ARG A 449 -12.28 -1.08 18.13
C ARG A 449 -13.62 -1.61 17.65
N ALA A 450 -14.73 -1.22 18.30
CA ALA A 450 -16.07 -1.67 17.96
C ALA A 450 -16.46 -1.33 16.51
N ILE A 451 -15.92 -0.24 15.93
CA ILE A 451 -16.19 0.15 14.54
C ILE A 451 -15.46 -0.80 13.58
N PHE A 452 -14.25 -1.22 13.91
CA PHE A 452 -13.45 -2.13 13.10
C PHE A 452 -13.95 -3.58 13.22
N GLU A 453 -14.46 -3.97 14.39
CA GLU A 453 -15.04 -5.29 14.66
C GLU A 453 -16.48 -5.43 14.12
N GLN A 454 -17.16 -4.33 13.84
CA GLN A 454 -18.51 -4.34 13.30
C GLN A 454 -18.60 -5.16 12.02
N TYR A 455 -19.66 -5.92 11.84
CA TYR A 455 -19.86 -6.88 10.75
C TYR A 455 -18.81 -8.00 10.71
N ASN A 456 -18.12 -8.27 11.80
CA ASN A 456 -17.03 -9.25 11.90
C ASN A 456 -15.88 -8.98 10.90
N VAL A 457 -15.60 -7.70 10.56
CA VAL A 457 -14.53 -7.36 9.62
C VAL A 457 -13.18 -7.68 10.23
N PHE A 458 -12.80 -7.02 11.33
CA PHE A 458 -11.62 -7.41 12.12
C PHE A 458 -12.06 -8.35 13.25
N SER A 459 -11.37 -9.46 13.41
CA SER A 459 -11.62 -10.32 14.56
C SER A 459 -11.09 -9.67 15.86
N PRO A 460 -11.76 -9.90 17.02
CA PRO A 460 -11.24 -9.40 18.30
C PRO A 460 -9.80 -9.86 18.58
N ALA A 461 -9.47 -11.10 18.25
CA ALA A 461 -8.12 -11.64 18.43
C ALA A 461 -7.05 -10.89 17.60
N MET A 462 -7.39 -10.49 16.35
CA MET A 462 -6.50 -9.68 15.51
C MET A 462 -6.29 -8.29 16.13
N ILE A 463 -7.36 -7.60 16.52
CA ILE A 463 -7.27 -6.28 17.18
C ILE A 463 -6.43 -6.36 18.47
N ASP A 464 -6.67 -7.37 19.31
CA ASP A 464 -5.88 -7.60 20.54
C ASP A 464 -4.40 -7.85 20.23
N GLY A 465 -4.11 -8.61 19.17
CA GLY A 465 -2.75 -8.88 18.70
C GLY A 465 -2.03 -7.61 18.24
N ILE A 466 -2.69 -6.75 17.48
CA ILE A 466 -2.17 -5.46 17.01
C ILE A 466 -1.89 -4.55 18.22
N ILE A 467 -2.84 -4.39 19.12
CA ILE A 467 -2.72 -3.55 20.32
C ILE A 467 -1.55 -4.04 21.20
N ARG A 468 -1.45 -5.36 21.42
CA ARG A 468 -0.35 -5.95 22.20
C ARG A 468 1.01 -5.67 21.59
N ARG A 469 1.13 -5.85 20.26
CA ARG A 469 2.38 -5.57 19.50
C ARG A 469 2.79 -4.12 19.64
N LEU A 470 1.88 -3.18 19.40
CA LEU A 470 2.15 -1.75 19.43
C LEU A 470 2.50 -1.27 20.84
N ARG A 471 1.79 -1.71 21.88
CA ARG A 471 2.11 -1.39 23.28
C ARG A 471 3.46 -1.99 23.73
N GLY A 472 3.84 -3.13 23.16
CA GLY A 472 5.13 -3.77 23.47
C GLY A 472 6.37 -3.00 23.04
N TYR A 473 6.22 -1.89 22.26
CA TYR A 473 7.33 -1.00 21.95
C TYR A 473 7.68 -0.04 23.09
N GLU A 474 6.73 0.26 23.99
CA GLU A 474 6.92 1.16 25.16
C GLU A 474 7.54 2.51 24.73
N ASP A 475 7.04 3.09 23.62
CA ASP A 475 7.70 4.17 22.88
C ASP A 475 7.11 5.58 23.14
N LYS A 476 6.26 5.77 24.16
CA LYS A 476 5.62 7.07 24.47
C LYS A 476 6.58 8.23 24.62
N THR A 477 7.74 7.99 25.24
CA THR A 477 8.76 9.03 25.46
C THR A 477 9.89 9.00 24.45
N LEU A 478 9.97 7.96 23.64
CA LEU A 478 11.11 7.66 22.77
C LEU A 478 11.49 8.83 21.84
N ARG A 479 10.50 9.55 21.29
CA ARG A 479 10.74 10.70 20.42
C ARG A 479 11.42 11.84 21.17
N ALA A 480 10.99 12.14 22.40
CA ALA A 480 11.61 13.15 23.24
C ALA A 480 13.01 12.69 23.71
N ASP A 481 13.16 11.41 24.04
CA ASP A 481 14.42 10.83 24.51
C ASP A 481 15.52 10.85 23.43
N LEU A 482 15.14 10.78 22.15
CA LEU A 482 16.04 10.80 20.99
C LEU A 482 16.19 12.19 20.34
N GLU A 483 15.50 13.21 20.85
CA GLU A 483 15.66 14.57 20.35
C GLU A 483 17.13 15.04 20.50
N GLY A 484 17.70 15.51 19.38
CA GLY A 484 19.10 15.94 19.34
C GLY A 484 20.15 14.83 19.38
N LYS A 485 19.75 13.55 19.27
CA LYS A 485 20.61 12.38 19.29
C LYS A 485 20.60 11.59 17.96
N PRO A 486 21.17 12.12 16.89
CA PRO A 486 21.06 11.54 15.55
C PRO A 486 21.65 10.12 15.44
N MET A 487 22.68 9.79 16.19
CA MET A 487 23.30 8.46 16.17
C MET A 487 22.40 7.41 16.82
N GLU A 488 21.80 7.71 17.99
CA GLU A 488 20.86 6.81 18.66
C GLU A 488 19.59 6.62 17.81
N MET A 489 19.17 7.65 17.09
CA MET A 489 18.08 7.54 16.12
C MET A 489 18.45 6.61 14.95
N LEU A 490 19.68 6.69 14.44
CA LEU A 490 20.16 5.81 13.37
C LEU A 490 20.18 4.35 13.84
N ASP A 491 20.62 4.08 15.07
CA ASP A 491 20.60 2.74 15.66
C ASP A 491 19.15 2.19 15.75
N LEU A 492 18.20 3.03 16.13
CA LEU A 492 16.78 2.66 16.13
C LEU A 492 16.30 2.32 14.71
N VAL A 493 16.64 3.13 13.72
CA VAL A 493 16.29 2.89 12.32
C VAL A 493 16.87 1.57 11.84
N HIS A 494 18.14 1.28 12.13
CA HIS A 494 18.77 0.01 11.76
C HIS A 494 18.03 -1.20 12.31
N LYS A 495 17.47 -1.12 13.51
CA LYS A 495 16.64 -2.19 14.11
C LYS A 495 15.40 -2.50 13.28
N TYR A 496 14.81 -1.48 12.63
CA TYR A 496 13.58 -1.61 11.82
C TYR A 496 13.81 -1.40 10.31
N PHE A 497 15.06 -1.43 9.87
CA PHE A 497 15.46 -1.07 8.51
C PHE A 497 14.74 -1.89 7.43
N HIS A 498 14.48 -3.17 7.69
CA HIS A 498 13.80 -4.08 6.78
C HIS A 498 12.35 -4.36 7.21
N CYS A 499 11.68 -3.39 7.81
CA CYS A 499 10.27 -3.50 8.20
C CYS A 499 9.34 -3.61 6.98
N GLY A 500 8.20 -4.29 7.17
CA GLY A 500 7.07 -4.39 6.23
C GLY A 500 7.24 -5.32 5.05
#